data_babf8ce9ed1c46229d92bfe902596be9
#
_entry.id   babf8ce9ed1c46229d92bfe902596be9
#
_cell.length_a   1.000
_cell.length_b   1.000
_cell.length_c   1.000
_cell.angle_alpha   90.00
_cell.angle_beta   90.00
_cell.angle_gamma   90.00
#
_symmetry.space_group_name_H-M   'P 1'
#
loop_
_entity.id
_entity.type
_entity.pdbx_description
1 polymer ?
#
loop_
_entity_poly.entity_id
_entity_poly.type
_entity_poly.pdbx_seq_one_letter_code
_entity_poly.pdbx_strand_id
1 'polypeptide(L)'
;GFIAATSGDESATGSSWAPFAPTSDGVDSGARQIAEHVGRQYRLPTGEQIVAVTGGPLELQGLPMKIAVRKSVADGGEIDVLDGKGVLYRMCGLGPDCAIVKGRPTPERALLLRREALELALYSFHDLDDVEHVVVFMPPPKGEKPSVALHFGRDDVAGQLARPLQATLPLPVPNPDTITTAPNTPAVQQLTFAKLFRFSLTQSNQDTSVFLVLDPLPTES
;
A
#
# COMPACT_ATOMS: atom_id res chain seq x y z
N GLY A 1 -52.94 6.42 -34.10
CA GLY A 1 -51.56 6.84 -33.96
C GLY A 1 -51.04 6.40 -32.62
N PHE A 2 -50.22 5.32 -32.60
CA PHE A 2 -49.49 4.92 -31.39
C PHE A 2 -48.15 5.58 -31.43
N ILE A 3 -47.85 6.39 -30.41
CA ILE A 3 -46.53 6.94 -30.18
C ILE A 3 -45.82 5.97 -29.22
N ALA A 4 -44.84 5.22 -29.77
CA ALA A 4 -43.93 4.43 -28.96
C ALA A 4 -42.92 5.41 -28.29
N ALA A 5 -43.03 5.56 -26.98
CA ALA A 5 -41.98 6.18 -26.21
C ALA A 5 -40.81 5.18 -26.09
N THR A 6 -39.76 5.42 -26.83
CA THR A 6 -38.47 4.78 -26.57
C THR A 6 -37.86 5.40 -25.33
N SER A 7 -37.95 4.67 -24.22
CA SER A 7 -37.14 4.95 -23.04
C SER A 7 -35.68 4.73 -23.41
N GLY A 8 -34.95 5.80 -23.62
CA GLY A 8 -33.50 5.74 -23.73
C GLY A 8 -32.93 5.32 -22.39
N ASP A 9 -32.40 4.13 -22.37
CA ASP A 9 -31.53 3.65 -21.30
C ASP A 9 -30.23 4.45 -21.39
N GLU A 10 -30.20 5.60 -20.74
CA GLU A 10 -28.96 6.32 -20.48
C GLU A 10 -28.19 5.53 -19.43
N SER A 11 -27.49 4.49 -19.91
CA SER A 11 -26.41 3.89 -19.14
C SER A 11 -25.40 4.99 -18.82
N ALA A 12 -25.45 5.47 -17.58
CA ALA A 12 -24.46 6.36 -17.06
C ALA A 12 -23.09 5.66 -17.15
N THR A 13 -22.34 5.96 -18.21
CA THR A 13 -20.91 5.65 -18.31
C THR A 13 -20.15 6.59 -17.37
N GLY A 14 -20.36 6.42 -16.07
CA GLY A 14 -19.44 6.91 -15.08
C GLY A 14 -18.13 6.13 -15.29
N SER A 15 -17.06 6.83 -15.71
CA SER A 15 -15.75 6.19 -15.75
C SER A 15 -15.45 5.70 -14.35
N SER A 16 -15.45 4.37 -14.11
CA SER A 16 -15.05 3.82 -12.83
C SER A 16 -13.62 4.26 -12.56
N TRP A 17 -13.32 4.66 -11.32
CA TRP A 17 -11.98 5.06 -10.90
C TRP A 17 -10.96 3.96 -11.19
N ALA A 18 -11.33 2.71 -10.98
CA ALA A 18 -10.57 1.52 -11.35
C ALA A 18 -11.51 0.39 -11.80
N PRO A 19 -11.04 -0.60 -12.59
CA PRO A 19 -11.84 -1.74 -13.01
C PRO A 19 -12.29 -2.66 -11.86
N PHE A 20 -11.54 -2.69 -10.77
CA PHE A 20 -11.83 -3.44 -9.57
C PHE A 20 -12.35 -2.50 -8.48
N ALA A 21 -13.31 -2.97 -7.70
CA ALA A 21 -13.71 -2.41 -6.42
C ALA A 21 -14.01 -3.57 -5.45
N PRO A 22 -13.66 -3.45 -4.16
CA PRO A 22 -14.06 -4.45 -3.18
C PRO A 22 -15.58 -4.44 -3.01
N THR A 23 -16.16 -5.56 -2.62
CA THR A 23 -17.60 -5.67 -2.33
C THR A 23 -17.97 -5.17 -0.94
N SER A 24 -16.99 -4.77 -0.15
CA SER A 24 -17.14 -4.23 1.20
C SER A 24 -16.22 -3.02 1.37
N ASP A 25 -16.76 -1.96 1.92
CA ASP A 25 -16.07 -0.73 2.34
C ASP A 25 -15.46 -0.85 3.75
N GLY A 26 -15.81 -1.90 4.49
CA GLY A 26 -15.22 -2.21 5.78
C GLY A 26 -13.78 -2.69 5.70
N VAL A 27 -12.94 -2.20 6.63
CA VAL A 27 -11.49 -2.47 6.62
C VAL A 27 -11.16 -3.95 6.69
N ASP A 28 -11.89 -4.77 7.46
CA ASP A 28 -11.62 -6.20 7.57
C ASP A 28 -11.77 -6.94 6.23
N SER A 29 -12.92 -6.81 5.61
CA SER A 29 -13.23 -7.53 4.38
C SER A 29 -12.67 -6.83 3.16
N GLY A 30 -12.80 -5.51 3.08
CA GLY A 30 -12.35 -4.72 1.95
C GLY A 30 -10.84 -4.75 1.77
N ALA A 31 -10.08 -4.56 2.85
CA ALA A 31 -8.61 -4.64 2.77
C ALA A 31 -8.11 -6.03 2.35
N ARG A 32 -8.78 -7.09 2.79
CA ARG A 32 -8.46 -8.45 2.34
C ARG A 32 -8.69 -8.64 0.85
N GLN A 33 -9.81 -8.15 0.32
CA GLN A 33 -10.12 -8.22 -1.10
C GLN A 33 -9.14 -7.39 -1.94
N ILE A 34 -8.78 -6.20 -1.48
CA ILE A 34 -7.77 -5.34 -2.12
C ILE A 34 -6.41 -6.06 -2.15
N ALA A 35 -5.97 -6.63 -1.01
CA ALA A 35 -4.71 -7.38 -0.93
C ALA A 35 -4.67 -8.55 -1.92
N GLU A 36 -5.75 -9.30 -2.02
CA GLU A 36 -5.88 -10.42 -2.95
C GLU A 36 -5.87 -9.97 -4.41
N HIS A 37 -6.60 -8.91 -4.74
CA HIS A 37 -6.66 -8.35 -6.09
C HIS A 37 -5.29 -7.84 -6.54
N VAL A 38 -4.67 -6.96 -5.75
CA VAL A 38 -3.39 -6.33 -6.07
C VAL A 38 -2.27 -7.37 -6.09
N GLY A 39 -2.17 -8.21 -5.05
CA GLY A 39 -1.10 -9.21 -4.95
C GLY A 39 -1.05 -10.21 -6.09
N ARG A 40 -2.18 -10.48 -6.76
CA ARG A 40 -2.21 -11.37 -7.94
C ARG A 40 -1.58 -10.75 -9.19
N GLN A 41 -1.45 -9.45 -9.26
CA GLN A 41 -1.00 -8.75 -10.45
C GLN A 41 0.53 -8.64 -10.55
N TYR A 42 1.22 -8.69 -9.40
CA TYR A 42 2.67 -8.49 -9.32
C TYR A 42 3.42 -9.80 -9.44
N ARG A 43 4.06 -10.00 -10.60
CA ARG A 43 4.67 -11.26 -10.99
C ARG A 43 6.11 -11.08 -11.42
N LEU A 44 6.91 -12.13 -11.23
CA LEU A 44 8.19 -12.28 -11.89
C LEU A 44 7.98 -12.54 -13.40
N PRO A 45 9.02 -12.34 -14.25
CA PRO A 45 8.94 -12.71 -15.68
C PRO A 45 8.53 -14.17 -15.92
N THR A 46 8.80 -15.05 -14.97
CA THR A 46 8.39 -16.46 -14.97
C THR A 46 6.91 -16.69 -14.70
N GLY A 47 6.16 -15.63 -14.34
CA GLY A 47 4.75 -15.70 -13.95
C GLY A 47 4.54 -16.03 -12.47
N GLU A 48 5.59 -16.29 -11.71
CA GLU A 48 5.49 -16.57 -10.28
C GLU A 48 5.23 -15.28 -9.48
N GLN A 49 4.47 -15.42 -8.40
CA GLN A 49 4.21 -14.32 -7.47
C GLN A 49 5.49 -13.97 -6.67
N ILE A 50 5.75 -12.67 -6.50
CA ILE A 50 6.94 -12.21 -5.77
C ILE A 50 6.70 -12.31 -4.27
N VAL A 51 5.55 -11.80 -3.81
CA VAL A 51 5.12 -11.78 -2.40
C VAL A 51 3.66 -12.15 -2.29
N ALA A 52 3.28 -12.77 -1.18
CA ALA A 52 1.91 -12.86 -0.76
C ALA A 52 1.54 -11.57 0.00
N VAL A 53 0.35 -11.04 -0.25
CA VAL A 53 -0.14 -9.84 0.42
C VAL A 53 -1.34 -10.21 1.27
N THR A 54 -1.33 -9.79 2.53
CA THR A 54 -2.48 -9.85 3.43
C THR A 54 -2.85 -8.44 3.87
N GLY A 55 -4.13 -8.18 4.10
CA GLY A 55 -4.65 -6.87 4.50
C GLY A 55 -5.72 -6.99 5.58
N GLY A 56 -5.82 -5.98 6.42
CA GLY A 56 -6.80 -5.89 7.51
C GLY A 56 -6.67 -4.59 8.28
N PRO A 57 -7.37 -4.49 9.41
CA PRO A 57 -7.26 -3.33 10.30
C PRO A 57 -5.83 -3.15 10.80
N LEU A 58 -5.51 -1.93 11.23
CA LEU A 58 -4.22 -1.60 11.82
C LEU A 58 -4.12 -2.17 13.24
N GLU A 59 -3.86 -3.47 13.32
CA GLU A 59 -3.83 -4.26 14.54
C GLU A 59 -2.67 -5.24 14.56
N LEU A 60 -2.22 -5.59 15.75
CA LEU A 60 -1.28 -6.67 16.00
C LEU A 60 -1.92 -7.68 16.95
N GLN A 61 -2.19 -8.91 16.49
CA GLN A 61 -2.82 -9.97 17.29
C GLN A 61 -4.12 -9.52 18.01
N GLY A 62 -4.95 -8.73 17.29
CA GLY A 62 -6.20 -8.19 17.83
C GLY A 62 -6.04 -6.95 18.73
N LEU A 63 -4.81 -6.48 18.95
CA LEU A 63 -4.56 -5.24 19.69
C LEU A 63 -4.43 -4.06 18.70
N PRO A 64 -5.18 -2.97 18.92
CA PRO A 64 -5.08 -1.79 18.06
C PRO A 64 -3.66 -1.23 18.07
N MET A 65 -3.18 -0.84 16.89
CA MET A 65 -1.91 -0.12 16.75
C MET A 65 -2.14 1.36 16.55
N LYS A 66 -1.34 2.17 17.26
CA LYS A 66 -1.23 3.62 17.05
C LYS A 66 0.05 3.91 16.28
N ILE A 67 -0.03 4.75 15.27
CA ILE A 67 1.15 5.15 14.49
C ILE A 67 1.85 6.30 15.22
N ALA A 68 3.14 6.13 15.47
CA ALA A 68 3.99 7.15 16.05
C ALA A 68 5.15 7.43 15.09
N VAL A 69 5.16 8.59 14.43
CA VAL A 69 6.19 8.97 13.47
C VAL A 69 7.23 9.82 14.14
N ARG A 70 8.50 9.41 14.08
CA ARG A 70 9.61 10.24 14.54
C ARG A 70 10.02 11.20 13.42
N LYS A 71 10.08 12.50 13.75
CA LYS A 71 10.68 13.50 12.87
C LYS A 71 12.19 13.27 12.75
N SER A 72 12.77 13.70 11.64
CA SER A 72 14.22 13.67 11.48
C SER A 72 14.91 14.49 12.58
N VAL A 73 16.20 14.19 12.85
CA VAL A 73 17.00 14.96 13.81
C VAL A 73 17.06 16.44 13.40
N ALA A 74 17.12 16.72 12.10
CA ALA A 74 17.09 18.08 11.56
C ALA A 74 15.76 18.82 11.87
N ASP A 75 14.64 18.07 11.98
CA ASP A 75 13.30 18.58 12.30
C ASP A 75 12.96 18.46 13.80
N GLY A 76 13.96 18.25 14.67
CA GLY A 76 13.81 18.22 16.12
C GLY A 76 13.69 16.84 16.76
N GLY A 77 13.56 15.76 16.00
CA GLY A 77 13.51 14.38 16.50
C GLY A 77 12.28 14.03 17.33
N GLU A 78 11.27 14.90 17.36
CA GLU A 78 10.01 14.69 18.07
C GLU A 78 9.22 13.52 17.50
N ILE A 79 8.37 12.92 18.33
CA ILE A 79 7.46 11.85 17.94
C ILE A 79 6.05 12.42 17.86
N ASP A 80 5.43 12.32 16.69
CA ASP A 80 4.03 12.65 16.48
C ASP A 80 3.20 11.35 16.47
N VAL A 81 2.20 11.27 17.34
CA VAL A 81 1.20 10.19 17.31
C VAL A 81 0.08 10.62 16.38
N LEU A 82 -0.17 9.80 15.37
CA LEU A 82 -1.17 10.09 14.35
C LEU A 82 -2.53 9.55 14.78
N ASP A 83 -3.55 10.39 14.64
CA ASP A 83 -4.94 10.00 14.79
C ASP A 83 -5.51 9.53 13.46
N GLY A 84 -6.61 8.78 13.51
CA GLY A 84 -7.33 8.32 12.34
C GLY A 84 -7.31 6.82 12.14
N LYS A 85 -8.21 6.36 11.29
CA LYS A 85 -8.40 4.94 10.98
C LYS A 85 -7.30 4.45 10.04
N GLY A 86 -6.67 3.36 10.40
CA GLY A 86 -5.57 2.78 9.64
C GLY A 86 -5.87 1.39 9.08
N VAL A 87 -5.18 1.08 7.99
CA VAL A 87 -5.12 -0.24 7.37
C VAL A 87 -3.69 -0.74 7.37
N LEU A 88 -3.52 -2.01 7.67
CA LEU A 88 -2.22 -2.70 7.62
C LEU A 88 -2.22 -3.73 6.49
N TYR A 89 -1.24 -3.61 5.61
CA TYR A 89 -0.86 -4.66 4.67
C TYR A 89 0.48 -5.27 5.07
N ARG A 90 0.60 -6.56 4.82
CA ARG A 90 1.87 -7.27 5.00
C ARG A 90 2.24 -7.95 3.70
N MET A 91 3.41 -7.61 3.18
CA MET A 91 4.02 -8.28 2.05
C MET A 91 4.94 -9.36 2.59
N CYS A 92 4.59 -10.59 2.34
CA CYS A 92 5.36 -11.75 2.79
C CYS A 92 6.01 -12.45 1.60
N GLY A 93 7.33 -12.53 1.60
CA GLY A 93 8.05 -13.44 0.72
C GLY A 93 7.72 -14.89 1.11
N LEU A 94 7.97 -15.83 0.22
CA LEU A 94 7.57 -17.23 0.40
C LEU A 94 8.53 -18.04 1.30
N GLY A 95 9.47 -17.38 1.95
CA GLY A 95 10.48 -17.97 2.81
C GLY A 95 10.21 -17.75 4.32
N PRO A 96 11.10 -18.27 5.19
CA PRO A 96 11.05 -18.05 6.62
C PRO A 96 11.03 -16.55 6.97
N ASP A 97 10.30 -16.18 8.03
CA ASP A 97 10.14 -14.79 8.48
C ASP A 97 9.68 -13.81 7.38
N CYS A 98 8.87 -14.28 6.44
CA CYS A 98 8.45 -13.51 5.27
C CYS A 98 9.56 -13.08 4.31
N ALA A 99 10.76 -13.67 4.39
CA ALA A 99 11.86 -13.34 3.50
C ALA A 99 11.59 -13.76 2.05
N ILE A 100 12.09 -12.97 1.10
CA ILE A 100 12.05 -13.33 -0.31
C ILE A 100 13.13 -14.36 -0.58
N VAL A 101 12.73 -15.57 -1.01
CA VAL A 101 13.66 -16.68 -1.26
C VAL A 101 14.03 -16.86 -2.73
N LYS A 102 13.25 -16.28 -3.65
CA LYS A 102 13.48 -16.41 -5.10
C LYS A 102 14.20 -15.18 -5.65
N GLY A 103 15.28 -15.42 -6.36
CA GLY A 103 16.09 -14.38 -6.98
C GLY A 103 16.95 -13.60 -5.98
N ARG A 104 17.51 -12.50 -6.45
CA ARG A 104 18.35 -11.59 -5.66
C ARG A 104 17.58 -10.31 -5.35
N PRO A 105 17.82 -9.67 -4.20
CA PRO A 105 17.33 -8.32 -3.97
C PRO A 105 17.98 -7.38 -5.00
N THR A 106 17.16 -6.62 -5.72
CA THR A 106 17.58 -5.62 -6.68
C THR A 106 16.78 -4.32 -6.50
N PRO A 107 17.32 -3.17 -6.94
CA PRO A 107 16.58 -1.90 -6.94
C PRO A 107 15.25 -1.99 -7.71
N GLU A 108 15.23 -2.74 -8.81
CA GLU A 108 14.03 -2.94 -9.64
C GLU A 108 12.95 -3.70 -8.87
N ARG A 109 13.31 -4.75 -8.14
CA ARG A 109 12.37 -5.49 -7.29
C ARG A 109 11.84 -4.61 -6.15
N ALA A 110 12.72 -3.84 -5.51
CA ALA A 110 12.32 -2.91 -4.46
C ALA A 110 11.35 -1.85 -4.99
N LEU A 111 11.61 -1.31 -6.17
CA LEU A 111 10.73 -0.35 -6.83
C LEU A 111 9.37 -0.96 -7.19
N LEU A 112 9.37 -2.20 -7.67
CA LEU A 112 8.14 -2.92 -7.98
C LEU A 112 7.28 -3.14 -6.73
N LEU A 113 7.88 -3.53 -5.60
CA LEU A 113 7.17 -3.67 -4.32
C LEU A 113 6.65 -2.33 -3.79
N ARG A 114 7.39 -1.24 -4.03
CA ARG A 114 6.92 0.11 -3.69
C ARG A 114 5.72 0.52 -4.54
N ARG A 115 5.71 0.15 -5.84
CA ARG A 115 4.55 0.36 -6.72
C ARG A 115 3.33 -0.43 -6.23
N GLU A 116 3.52 -1.68 -5.84
CA GLU A 116 2.48 -2.53 -5.27
C GLU A 116 1.91 -1.92 -3.97
N ALA A 117 2.77 -1.43 -3.08
CA ALA A 117 2.36 -0.75 -1.85
C ALA A 117 1.56 0.53 -2.13
N LEU A 118 1.96 1.31 -3.12
CA LEU A 118 1.22 2.50 -3.54
C LEU A 118 -0.17 2.12 -4.09
N GLU A 119 -0.28 1.06 -4.87
CA GLU A 119 -1.56 0.58 -5.39
C GLU A 119 -2.50 0.13 -4.27
N LEU A 120 -1.98 -0.61 -3.28
CA LEU A 120 -2.73 -0.98 -2.07
C LEU A 120 -3.25 0.26 -1.32
N ALA A 121 -2.41 1.29 -1.16
CA ALA A 121 -2.80 2.53 -0.49
C ALA A 121 -3.88 3.29 -1.27
N LEU A 122 -3.73 3.42 -2.59
CA LEU A 122 -4.70 4.13 -3.42
C LEU A 122 -6.07 3.46 -3.40
N TYR A 123 -6.14 2.12 -3.52
CA TYR A 123 -7.40 1.39 -3.38
C TYR A 123 -8.02 1.57 -1.98
N SER A 124 -7.21 1.49 -0.92
CA SER A 124 -7.71 1.65 0.45
C SER A 124 -8.31 3.01 0.69
N PHE A 125 -7.65 4.07 0.25
CA PHE A 125 -8.17 5.43 0.41
C PHE A 125 -9.39 5.71 -0.46
N HIS A 126 -9.50 5.06 -1.62
CA HIS A 126 -10.64 5.27 -2.51
C HIS A 126 -11.88 4.48 -2.07
N ASP A 127 -11.70 3.20 -1.70
CA ASP A 127 -12.81 2.26 -1.60
C ASP A 127 -13.17 1.86 -0.15
N LEU A 128 -12.33 2.21 0.84
CA LEU A 128 -12.63 1.89 2.25
C LEU A 128 -13.03 3.15 3.02
N ASP A 129 -14.03 2.98 3.91
CA ASP A 129 -14.59 4.07 4.68
C ASP A 129 -13.61 4.63 5.72
N ASP A 130 -13.48 5.96 5.70
CA ASP A 130 -12.76 6.76 6.71
C ASP A 130 -11.30 6.35 6.93
N VAL A 131 -10.66 5.72 5.96
CA VAL A 131 -9.22 5.38 6.05
C VAL A 131 -8.37 6.64 5.87
N GLU A 132 -7.58 6.96 6.89
CA GLU A 132 -6.64 8.09 6.91
C GLU A 132 -5.19 7.65 6.72
N HIS A 133 -4.86 6.40 7.11
CA HIS A 133 -3.51 5.87 7.08
C HIS A 133 -3.46 4.48 6.49
N VAL A 134 -2.45 4.23 5.65
CA VAL A 134 -2.12 2.90 5.14
C VAL A 134 -0.67 2.60 5.48
N VAL A 135 -0.43 1.48 6.16
CA VAL A 135 0.89 0.96 6.46
C VAL A 135 1.10 -0.33 5.68
N VAL A 136 2.25 -0.46 5.04
CA VAL A 136 2.63 -1.68 4.32
C VAL A 136 3.97 -2.18 4.86
N PHE A 137 3.95 -3.33 5.53
CA PHE A 137 5.18 -4.00 5.96
C PHE A 137 5.85 -4.67 4.76
N MET A 138 7.10 -4.32 4.54
CA MET A 138 7.89 -4.84 3.44
C MET A 138 8.54 -6.18 3.81
N PRO A 139 8.71 -7.09 2.85
CA PRO A 139 9.41 -8.35 3.10
C PRO A 139 10.89 -8.10 3.40
N PRO A 140 11.46 -8.78 4.39
CA PRO A 140 12.87 -8.63 4.74
C PRO A 140 13.79 -9.34 3.74
N PRO A 141 15.08 -8.99 3.72
CA PRO A 141 16.12 -9.82 3.14
C PRO A 141 16.17 -11.21 3.82
N LYS A 142 16.74 -12.19 3.10
CA LYS A 142 16.90 -13.54 3.64
C LYS A 142 17.75 -13.53 4.93
N GLY A 143 17.21 -14.15 5.97
CA GLY A 143 17.86 -14.25 7.28
C GLY A 143 17.60 -13.08 8.21
N GLU A 144 16.82 -12.09 7.79
CA GLU A 144 16.43 -10.94 8.59
C GLU A 144 14.93 -10.99 8.93
N LYS A 145 14.53 -10.21 9.94
CA LYS A 145 13.11 -9.99 10.27
C LYS A 145 12.60 -8.73 9.58
N PRO A 146 11.28 -8.63 9.32
CA PRO A 146 10.67 -7.42 8.81
C PRO A 146 11.01 -6.20 9.68
N SER A 147 11.55 -5.16 9.08
CA SER A 147 11.97 -3.93 9.77
C SER A 147 11.69 -2.66 8.99
N VAL A 148 11.18 -2.77 7.76
CA VAL A 148 10.88 -1.64 6.88
C VAL A 148 9.39 -1.62 6.56
N ALA A 149 8.80 -0.44 6.61
CA ALA A 149 7.43 -0.20 6.23
C ALA A 149 7.32 1.02 5.32
N LEU A 150 6.29 1.03 4.47
CA LEU A 150 5.78 2.25 3.85
C LEU A 150 4.59 2.74 4.66
N HIS A 151 4.53 4.05 4.85
CA HIS A 151 3.38 4.72 5.45
C HIS A 151 2.88 5.82 4.51
N PHE A 152 1.61 5.77 4.19
CA PHE A 152 0.90 6.78 3.43
C PHE A 152 -0.20 7.39 4.29
N GLY A 153 -0.28 8.72 4.31
CA GLY A 153 -1.46 9.45 4.72
C GLY A 153 -2.36 9.72 3.50
N ARG A 154 -3.66 9.86 3.70
CA ARG A 154 -4.62 10.18 2.62
C ARG A 154 -4.20 11.43 1.82
N ASP A 155 -3.75 12.47 2.52
CA ASP A 155 -3.34 13.73 1.90
C ASP A 155 -2.10 13.59 1.01
N ASP A 156 -1.23 12.63 1.28
CA ASP A 156 -0.04 12.36 0.48
C ASP A 156 -0.35 12.00 -0.97
N VAL A 157 -1.53 11.45 -1.23
CA VAL A 157 -1.97 10.91 -2.52
C VAL A 157 -3.28 11.54 -3.01
N ALA A 158 -3.71 12.65 -2.43
CA ALA A 158 -4.98 13.32 -2.78
C ALA A 158 -5.09 13.62 -4.28
N GLY A 159 -4.00 14.06 -4.92
CA GLY A 159 -3.97 14.31 -6.36
C GLY A 159 -4.13 13.05 -7.23
N GLN A 160 -3.72 11.90 -6.71
CA GLN A 160 -3.87 10.61 -7.38
C GLN A 160 -5.31 10.06 -7.22
N LEU A 161 -5.93 10.29 -6.07
CA LEU A 161 -7.32 9.90 -5.80
C LEU A 161 -8.33 10.69 -6.65
N ALA A 162 -7.99 11.91 -7.05
CA ALA A 162 -8.84 12.76 -7.87
C ALA A 162 -8.93 12.36 -9.36
N ARG A 163 -8.20 11.33 -9.79
CA ARG A 163 -8.16 10.88 -11.19
C ARG A 163 -8.14 9.35 -11.26
N PRO A 164 -8.50 8.74 -12.41
CA PRO A 164 -8.51 7.30 -12.53
C PRO A 164 -7.17 6.66 -12.14
N LEU A 165 -7.22 5.49 -11.50
CA LEU A 165 -6.03 4.77 -11.02
C LEU A 165 -4.97 4.59 -12.11
N GLN A 166 -5.39 4.26 -13.33
CA GLN A 166 -4.48 4.03 -14.46
C GLN A 166 -3.73 5.29 -14.92
N ALA A 167 -4.19 6.49 -14.53
CA ALA A 167 -3.43 7.72 -14.76
C ALA A 167 -2.18 7.81 -13.88
N THR A 168 -2.18 7.13 -12.74
CA THR A 168 -1.02 7.01 -11.84
C THR A 168 -0.27 5.71 -12.05
N LEU A 169 -0.99 4.61 -12.13
CA LEU A 169 -0.46 3.24 -12.25
C LEU A 169 -1.01 2.56 -13.52
N PRO A 170 -0.46 2.88 -14.70
CA PRO A 170 -0.93 2.33 -15.96
C PRO A 170 -0.72 0.81 -16.04
N LEU A 171 -1.57 0.17 -16.84
CA LEU A 171 -1.46 -1.24 -17.20
C LEU A 171 -0.67 -1.41 -18.51
N PRO A 172 -0.04 -2.56 -18.75
CA PRO A 172 0.05 -3.72 -17.83
C PRO A 172 0.96 -3.43 -16.63
N VAL A 173 0.75 -4.16 -15.53
CA VAL A 173 1.64 -4.11 -14.37
C VAL A 173 3.04 -4.55 -14.82
N PRO A 174 4.09 -3.74 -14.58
CA PRO A 174 5.44 -4.13 -14.94
C PRO A 174 5.96 -5.28 -14.06
N ASN A 175 6.98 -5.95 -14.52
CA ASN A 175 7.78 -6.90 -13.75
C ASN A 175 9.18 -6.32 -13.46
N PRO A 176 10.07 -7.01 -12.72
CA PRO A 176 11.40 -6.47 -12.43
C PRO A 176 12.24 -6.07 -13.64
N ASP A 177 12.05 -6.72 -14.79
CA ASP A 177 12.83 -6.42 -16.01
C ASP A 177 12.31 -5.17 -16.74
N THR A 178 11.07 -4.79 -16.51
CA THR A 178 10.41 -3.71 -17.25
C THR A 178 10.06 -2.47 -16.40
N ILE A 179 10.17 -2.56 -15.07
CA ILE A 179 9.76 -1.48 -14.17
C ILE A 179 10.50 -0.17 -14.40
N THR A 180 11.78 -0.21 -14.75
CA THR A 180 12.60 1.00 -14.96
C THR A 180 12.21 1.79 -16.20
N THR A 181 11.61 1.14 -17.20
CA THR A 181 11.16 1.75 -18.46
C THR A 181 9.64 1.86 -18.53
N ALA A 182 8.94 1.38 -17.52
CA ALA A 182 7.48 1.45 -17.49
C ALA A 182 6.99 2.91 -17.35
N PRO A 183 5.84 3.24 -17.97
CA PRO A 183 5.24 4.54 -17.82
C PRO A 183 4.99 4.90 -16.35
N ASN A 184 5.17 6.17 -16.00
CA ASN A 184 4.96 6.72 -14.65
C ASN A 184 5.89 6.16 -13.55
N THR A 185 6.93 5.41 -13.86
CA THR A 185 7.93 4.98 -12.88
C THR A 185 8.54 6.15 -12.08
N PRO A 186 8.89 7.31 -12.68
CA PRO A 186 9.34 8.46 -11.91
C PRO A 186 8.32 8.95 -10.89
N ALA A 187 7.03 8.92 -11.22
CA ALA A 187 5.95 9.29 -10.29
C ALA A 187 5.85 8.29 -9.12
N VAL A 188 5.98 7.00 -9.38
CA VAL A 188 6.03 5.96 -8.31
C VAL A 188 7.23 6.20 -7.39
N GLN A 189 8.40 6.49 -7.94
CA GLN A 189 9.59 6.80 -7.14
C GLN A 189 9.35 8.02 -6.26
N GLN A 190 8.84 9.10 -6.82
CA GLN A 190 8.56 10.34 -6.09
C GLN A 190 7.53 10.15 -4.97
N LEU A 191 6.42 9.44 -5.25
CA LEU A 191 5.32 9.23 -4.30
C LEU A 191 5.70 8.30 -3.15
N THR A 192 6.70 7.44 -3.33
CA THR A 192 7.06 6.42 -2.35
C THR A 192 8.40 6.65 -1.65
N PHE A 193 9.27 7.53 -2.18
CA PHE A 193 10.62 7.72 -1.64
C PHE A 193 10.62 8.17 -0.18
N ALA A 194 9.87 9.21 0.16
CA ALA A 194 9.79 9.75 1.51
C ALA A 194 8.81 8.99 2.42
N LYS A 195 8.27 7.86 1.96
CA LYS A 195 7.29 7.05 2.70
C LYS A 195 7.89 5.78 3.29
N LEU A 196 9.17 5.55 3.08
CA LEU A 196 9.92 4.43 3.65
C LEU A 196 10.40 4.76 5.06
N PHE A 197 10.10 3.89 5.99
CA PHE A 197 10.48 3.99 7.40
C PHE A 197 11.07 2.68 7.90
N ARG A 198 12.00 2.78 8.85
CA ARG A 198 12.28 1.66 9.73
C ARG A 198 11.21 1.62 10.80
N PHE A 199 10.66 0.46 11.11
CA PHE A 199 9.64 0.36 12.14
C PHE A 199 10.10 -0.47 13.33
N SER A 200 9.53 -0.16 14.48
CA SER A 200 9.57 -0.98 15.69
C SER A 200 8.21 -0.98 16.35
N LEU A 201 7.97 -1.98 17.19
CA LEU A 201 6.73 -2.14 17.94
C LEU A 201 7.01 -1.98 19.43
N THR A 202 6.26 -1.11 20.09
CA THR A 202 6.37 -0.88 21.53
C THR A 202 4.99 -0.96 22.16
N GLN A 203 4.85 -1.73 23.22
CA GLN A 203 3.60 -1.82 23.95
C GLN A 203 3.42 -0.58 24.84
N SER A 204 2.20 -0.06 24.87
CA SER A 204 1.84 1.02 25.80
C SER A 204 1.84 0.51 27.24
N ASN A 205 2.37 1.32 28.16
CA ASN A 205 2.29 1.05 29.60
C ASN A 205 0.96 1.53 30.23
N GLN A 206 0.14 2.26 29.46
CA GLN A 206 -1.07 2.91 29.96
C GLN A 206 -2.36 2.20 29.54
N ASP A 207 -2.33 1.53 28.41
CA ASP A 207 -3.45 0.80 27.83
C ASP A 207 -2.96 -0.48 27.12
N THR A 208 -3.88 -1.23 26.50
CA THR A 208 -3.53 -2.45 25.75
C THR A 208 -3.06 -2.18 24.32
N SER A 209 -2.89 -0.91 23.92
CA SER A 209 -2.48 -0.57 22.57
C SER A 209 -0.99 -0.83 22.31
N VAL A 210 -0.66 -1.03 21.05
CA VAL A 210 0.71 -1.16 20.54
C VAL A 210 1.04 0.11 19.75
N PHE A 211 2.20 0.69 19.99
CA PHE A 211 2.73 1.75 19.15
C PHE A 211 3.57 1.15 18.03
N LEU A 212 3.19 1.49 16.80
CA LEU A 212 4.03 1.31 15.62
C LEU A 212 4.88 2.56 15.46
N VAL A 213 6.13 2.48 15.87
CA VAL A 213 7.08 3.59 15.76
C VAL A 213 7.73 3.55 14.40
N LEU A 214 7.63 4.66 13.67
CA LEU A 214 8.19 4.85 12.33
C LEU A 214 9.35 5.85 12.40
N ASP A 215 10.55 5.36 12.15
CA ASP A 215 11.77 6.17 12.06
C ASP A 215 12.13 6.38 10.58
N PRO A 216 12.36 7.64 10.12
CA PRO A 216 12.77 7.89 8.75
C PRO A 216 14.04 7.09 8.40
N LEU A 217 14.07 6.49 7.21
CA LEU A 217 15.30 5.90 6.72
C LEU A 217 16.31 7.02 6.42
N PRO A 218 17.63 6.80 6.70
CA PRO A 218 18.66 7.75 6.30
C PRO A 218 18.55 8.00 4.79
N THR A 219 18.43 9.25 4.38
CA THR A 219 18.63 9.64 2.99
C THR A 219 20.10 9.49 2.70
N GLU A 220 20.47 8.58 1.83
CA GLU A 220 21.84 8.56 1.29
C GLU A 220 22.09 9.89 0.60
N SER A 221 23.02 10.63 1.14
CA SER A 221 23.50 11.93 0.62
C SER A 221 24.43 11.73 -0.56
#